data_d7b004712f352428a13cd5cfeedd31b1
#
_entry.id   d7b004712f352428a13cd5cfeedd31b1
#
_cell.length_a   1.000
_cell.length_b   1.000
_cell.length_c   1.000
_cell.angle_alpha   90.00
_cell.angle_beta   90.00
_cell.angle_gamma   90.00
#
_symmetry.space_group_name_H-M   'P 1'
#
loop_
_entity.id
_entity.type
_entity.pdbx_description
1 polymer ?
#
loop_
_entity_poly.entity_id
_entity_poly.type
_entity_poly.pdbx_seq_one_letter_code
_entity_poly.pdbx_strand_id
1 'polypeptide(L)'
;MKRINFLFAAMALLLAFTSCDPTEDDQTKVYPEGAIVWKNDTTITNHIIIPVGKSLYIEPGVTVTMNDTTIRPEIIVLGNLYCDGTADKPITFTVAEQYRSEAKRFNRYWGGIICGYDSEEVLLNYVTIEYCGAQTTEQSASFQNQLFKTETGEGVPAFHFCNTGGQFVIQNCTFHNNAEDHIYITGGKSIVMNNKFIANGFDGGEAINYKSGCVADVAFNLIYDANSNGLKLSNGGALDPQTHLFAYNNSIINSGWRRPKVKGGSIWLEENIYAELYNNMVFDCRWGAKRDASDVEDARSVITPNYYFASTETGVTQLQADSASGRITGASDIRSTTAGEKNPLFANFTIQTNMDINAGTTKSGKIAQTYNSAWDFRLGAGSPALTGGKTNFTRHFGTTGITIEGVTYKSPAPAAYFGAFGAK
;
A
#
# COMPACT_ATOMS: atom_id res chain seq x y z
N MET A 1 -49.83 71.66 -24.18
CA MET A 1 -48.99 70.84 -23.29
C MET A 1 -49.66 69.48 -23.17
N LYS A 2 -49.18 68.48 -23.94
CA LYS A 2 -49.74 67.13 -23.92
C LYS A 2 -48.89 66.25 -23.01
N ARG A 3 -49.52 65.63 -22.04
CA ARG A 3 -48.92 64.61 -21.18
C ARG A 3 -48.98 63.26 -21.92
N ILE A 4 -47.87 62.58 -22.05
CA ILE A 4 -47.74 61.25 -22.59
C ILE A 4 -47.58 60.32 -21.37
N ASN A 5 -48.56 59.42 -21.22
CA ASN A 5 -48.51 58.31 -20.27
C ASN A 5 -47.74 57.15 -20.87
N PHE A 6 -46.65 56.71 -20.21
CA PHE A 6 -46.00 55.44 -20.53
C PHE A 6 -46.61 54.33 -19.67
N LEU A 7 -47.22 53.37 -20.37
CA LEU A 7 -47.61 52.09 -19.76
C LEU A 7 -46.39 51.18 -19.75
N PHE A 8 -45.94 50.70 -18.57
CA PHE A 8 -45.00 49.60 -18.45
C PHE A 8 -45.81 48.28 -18.42
N ALA A 9 -45.67 47.51 -19.47
CA ALA A 9 -46.10 46.09 -19.50
C ALA A 9 -45.02 45.23 -18.88
N ALA A 10 -45.27 44.67 -17.69
CA ALA A 10 -44.40 43.66 -17.10
C ALA A 10 -44.66 42.31 -17.77
N MET A 11 -43.71 41.82 -18.55
CA MET A 11 -43.68 40.48 -19.13
C MET A 11 -43.06 39.52 -18.13
N ALA A 12 -43.89 38.73 -17.45
CA ALA A 12 -43.44 37.66 -16.58
C ALA A 12 -42.93 36.50 -17.43
N LEU A 13 -41.60 36.29 -17.42
CA LEU A 13 -40.94 35.14 -18.04
C LEU A 13 -41.03 33.94 -17.06
N LEU A 14 -41.94 33.01 -17.30
CA LEU A 14 -41.95 31.71 -16.63
C LEU A 14 -40.78 30.89 -17.17
N LEU A 15 -39.70 30.78 -16.38
CA LEU A 15 -38.67 29.79 -16.55
C LEU A 15 -39.19 28.45 -16.03
N ALA A 16 -39.61 27.58 -16.95
CA ALA A 16 -39.81 26.18 -16.64
C ALA A 16 -38.45 25.54 -16.40
N PHE A 17 -38.10 25.27 -15.16
CA PHE A 17 -37.02 24.36 -14.83
C PHE A 17 -37.50 22.96 -15.17
N THR A 18 -37.10 22.43 -16.31
CA THR A 18 -37.11 20.99 -16.52
C THR A 18 -35.97 20.44 -15.65
N SER A 19 -36.33 19.83 -14.53
CA SER A 19 -35.48 18.91 -13.79
C SER A 19 -35.15 17.76 -14.76
N CYS A 20 -33.97 17.77 -15.34
CA CYS A 20 -33.37 16.54 -15.82
C CYS A 20 -32.94 15.79 -14.59
N ASP A 21 -33.69 14.79 -14.17
CA ASP A 21 -33.17 13.71 -13.39
C ASP A 21 -32.00 13.12 -14.20
N PRO A 22 -30.77 13.02 -13.64
CA PRO A 22 -29.77 12.19 -14.26
C PRO A 22 -30.29 10.75 -14.10
N THR A 23 -30.86 10.20 -15.15
CA THR A 23 -30.92 8.75 -15.28
C THR A 23 -29.45 8.30 -15.16
N GLU A 24 -29.08 7.68 -14.05
CA GLU A 24 -27.89 6.83 -13.98
C GLU A 24 -28.05 5.87 -15.16
N ASP A 25 -27.21 6.08 -16.17
CA ASP A 25 -27.09 5.18 -17.29
C ASP A 25 -26.45 3.92 -16.69
N ASP A 26 -27.31 3.00 -16.24
CA ASP A 26 -26.94 1.66 -15.77
C ASP A 26 -26.43 0.87 -16.99
N GLN A 27 -25.30 1.32 -17.51
CA GLN A 27 -24.56 0.59 -18.53
C GLN A 27 -24.07 -0.69 -17.87
N THR A 28 -24.88 -1.74 -17.97
CA THR A 28 -24.53 -3.08 -17.53
C THR A 28 -23.15 -3.41 -18.10
N LYS A 29 -22.12 -3.46 -17.22
CA LYS A 29 -20.75 -3.79 -17.65
C LYS A 29 -20.78 -5.11 -18.40
N VAL A 30 -20.33 -5.09 -19.64
CA VAL A 30 -20.22 -6.30 -20.47
C VAL A 30 -18.89 -6.96 -20.19
N TYR A 31 -18.92 -8.20 -19.75
CA TYR A 31 -17.73 -8.98 -19.48
C TYR A 31 -17.35 -9.83 -20.69
N PRO A 32 -16.05 -10.13 -20.89
CA PRO A 32 -15.59 -11.04 -21.93
C PRO A 32 -16.27 -12.42 -21.81
N GLU A 33 -16.44 -13.10 -22.93
CA GLU A 33 -16.99 -14.45 -22.93
C GLU A 33 -16.15 -15.42 -22.08
N GLY A 34 -16.80 -16.16 -21.20
CA GLY A 34 -16.17 -17.11 -20.29
C GLY A 34 -15.45 -16.47 -19.09
N ALA A 35 -15.67 -15.17 -18.85
CA ALA A 35 -15.23 -14.51 -17.61
C ALA A 35 -15.95 -15.09 -16.40
N ILE A 36 -15.24 -15.17 -15.26
CA ILE A 36 -15.83 -15.48 -13.96
C ILE A 36 -16.23 -14.15 -13.32
N VAL A 37 -17.48 -13.99 -12.91
CA VAL A 37 -17.96 -12.72 -12.35
C VAL A 37 -18.61 -12.94 -11.00
N TRP A 38 -18.13 -12.27 -9.98
CA TRP A 38 -18.76 -12.22 -8.66
C TRP A 38 -19.53 -10.90 -8.51
N LYS A 39 -20.87 -11.01 -8.52
CA LYS A 39 -21.79 -9.86 -8.42
C LYS A 39 -22.40 -9.68 -7.04
N ASN A 40 -22.29 -10.68 -6.19
CA ASN A 40 -22.91 -10.72 -4.88
C ASN A 40 -21.87 -11.16 -3.85
N ASP A 41 -22.15 -10.86 -2.58
CA ASP A 41 -21.36 -11.33 -1.46
C ASP A 41 -21.13 -12.84 -1.55
N THR A 42 -19.89 -13.24 -1.36
CA THR A 42 -19.43 -14.60 -1.60
C THR A 42 -18.74 -15.14 -0.36
N THR A 43 -19.15 -16.34 0.07
CA THR A 43 -18.48 -17.05 1.19
C THR A 43 -17.57 -18.15 0.63
N ILE A 44 -16.32 -18.14 1.03
CA ILE A 44 -15.29 -19.07 0.58
C ILE A 44 -14.90 -20.00 1.73
N THR A 45 -15.00 -21.30 1.49
CA THR A 45 -14.66 -22.35 2.46
C THR A 45 -13.51 -23.25 1.96
N ASN A 46 -13.01 -23.02 0.75
CA ASN A 46 -11.93 -23.79 0.14
C ASN A 46 -11.03 -22.89 -0.70
N HIS A 47 -9.91 -23.39 -1.16
CA HIS A 47 -9.06 -22.63 -2.10
C HIS A 47 -9.83 -22.31 -3.39
N ILE A 48 -9.57 -21.12 -3.94
CA ILE A 48 -10.09 -20.69 -5.24
C ILE A 48 -8.90 -20.61 -6.20
N ILE A 49 -9.05 -21.18 -7.38
CA ILE A 49 -8.05 -21.11 -8.44
C ILE A 49 -8.71 -20.50 -9.68
N ILE A 50 -8.17 -19.37 -10.14
CA ILE A 50 -8.53 -18.75 -11.41
C ILE A 50 -7.56 -19.31 -12.46
N PRO A 51 -8.05 -20.14 -13.40
CA PRO A 51 -7.19 -20.83 -14.36
C PRO A 51 -6.50 -19.87 -15.33
N VAL A 52 -5.38 -20.33 -15.90
CA VAL A 52 -4.69 -19.65 -17.00
C VAL A 52 -5.67 -19.30 -18.12
N GLY A 53 -5.56 -18.09 -18.67
CA GLY A 53 -6.44 -17.57 -19.73
C GLY A 53 -7.86 -17.27 -19.30
N LYS A 54 -8.18 -17.33 -17.98
CA LYS A 54 -9.45 -16.88 -17.40
C LYS A 54 -9.25 -15.60 -16.60
N SER A 55 -10.32 -14.83 -16.50
CA SER A 55 -10.35 -13.61 -15.69
C SER A 55 -11.45 -13.68 -14.65
N LEU A 56 -11.12 -13.27 -13.41
CA LEU A 56 -12.10 -13.04 -12.36
C LEU A 56 -12.38 -11.54 -12.27
N TYR A 57 -13.64 -11.19 -12.37
CA TYR A 57 -14.16 -9.84 -12.11
C TYR A 57 -14.97 -9.85 -10.82
N ILE A 58 -14.70 -8.90 -9.94
CA ILE A 58 -15.48 -8.70 -8.71
C ILE A 58 -16.12 -7.33 -8.78
N GLU A 59 -17.45 -7.28 -8.70
CA GLU A 59 -18.20 -6.02 -8.82
C GLU A 59 -18.07 -5.13 -7.57
N PRO A 60 -18.23 -3.81 -7.72
CA PRO A 60 -18.19 -2.86 -6.61
C PRO A 60 -19.15 -3.20 -5.49
N GLY A 61 -18.69 -3.16 -4.25
CA GLY A 61 -19.48 -3.43 -3.04
C GLY A 61 -19.52 -4.89 -2.60
N VAL A 62 -18.99 -5.81 -3.39
CA VAL A 62 -18.96 -7.25 -3.04
C VAL A 62 -18.05 -7.49 -1.84
N THR A 63 -18.57 -8.25 -0.86
CA THR A 63 -17.79 -8.79 0.27
C THR A 63 -17.47 -10.26 0.03
N VAL A 64 -16.18 -10.58 0.04
CA VAL A 64 -15.66 -11.95 -0.05
C VAL A 64 -15.25 -12.41 1.35
N THR A 65 -16.00 -13.32 1.94
CA THR A 65 -15.81 -13.79 3.33
C THR A 65 -15.13 -15.16 3.34
N MET A 66 -13.93 -15.24 3.92
CA MET A 66 -13.23 -16.49 4.18
C MET A 66 -13.80 -17.11 5.45
N ASN A 67 -14.33 -18.32 5.35
CA ASN A 67 -15.10 -18.95 6.44
C ASN A 67 -14.63 -20.38 6.79
N ASP A 68 -13.38 -20.71 6.51
CA ASP A 68 -12.77 -21.95 7.01
C ASP A 68 -11.37 -21.67 7.55
N THR A 69 -11.23 -21.71 8.87
CA THR A 69 -9.97 -21.44 9.57
C THR A 69 -9.07 -22.68 9.66
N THR A 70 -9.52 -23.83 9.21
CA THR A 70 -8.74 -25.07 9.14
C THR A 70 -8.04 -25.17 7.79
N ILE A 71 -8.79 -25.04 6.70
CA ILE A 71 -8.27 -24.99 5.33
C ILE A 71 -7.46 -23.70 5.10
N ARG A 72 -7.90 -22.59 5.69
CA ARG A 72 -7.29 -21.27 5.51
C ARG A 72 -7.21 -20.90 4.02
N PRO A 73 -8.34 -20.65 3.37
CA PRO A 73 -8.43 -20.50 1.93
C PRO A 73 -7.40 -19.52 1.36
N GLU A 74 -6.94 -19.79 0.16
CA GLU A 74 -6.12 -18.91 -0.68
C GLU A 74 -6.86 -18.66 -1.99
N ILE A 75 -6.66 -17.49 -2.59
CA ILE A 75 -7.11 -17.17 -3.94
C ILE A 75 -5.88 -17.18 -4.84
N ILE A 76 -5.77 -18.23 -5.65
CA ILE A 76 -4.70 -18.40 -6.63
C ILE A 76 -5.18 -17.85 -7.97
N VAL A 77 -4.45 -16.89 -8.50
CA VAL A 77 -4.74 -16.25 -9.78
C VAL A 77 -3.67 -16.67 -10.79
N LEU A 78 -3.96 -17.70 -11.58
CA LEU A 78 -3.11 -18.10 -12.70
C LEU A 78 -3.47 -17.34 -13.98
N GLY A 79 -4.69 -16.79 -14.07
CA GLY A 79 -5.14 -15.86 -15.09
C GLY A 79 -5.13 -14.41 -14.59
N ASN A 80 -6.19 -13.65 -14.82
CA ASN A 80 -6.28 -12.24 -14.47
C ASN A 80 -7.29 -11.96 -13.36
N LEU A 81 -7.10 -10.85 -12.62
CA LEU A 81 -7.99 -10.43 -11.56
C LEU A 81 -8.31 -8.94 -11.67
N TYR A 82 -9.61 -8.63 -11.67
CA TYR A 82 -10.09 -7.26 -11.74
C TYR A 82 -11.07 -6.99 -10.58
N CYS A 83 -10.58 -6.27 -9.58
CA CYS A 83 -11.36 -5.77 -8.45
C CYS A 83 -11.42 -4.24 -8.57
N ASP A 84 -12.41 -3.74 -9.30
CA ASP A 84 -12.58 -2.31 -9.55
C ASP A 84 -13.76 -1.76 -8.74
N GLY A 85 -13.53 -1.56 -7.44
CA GLY A 85 -14.47 -0.94 -6.53
C GLY A 85 -14.55 0.57 -6.71
N THR A 86 -15.38 1.21 -5.90
CA THR A 86 -15.49 2.67 -5.80
C THR A 86 -15.38 3.13 -4.35
N ALA A 87 -15.20 4.44 -4.11
CA ALA A 87 -15.13 4.99 -2.76
C ALA A 87 -16.40 4.66 -1.94
N ASP A 88 -17.57 4.66 -2.56
CA ASP A 88 -18.86 4.38 -1.92
C ASP A 88 -19.20 2.88 -1.88
N LYS A 89 -18.61 2.08 -2.76
CA LYS A 89 -18.83 0.64 -2.89
C LYS A 89 -17.47 -0.10 -2.96
N PRO A 90 -16.66 -0.10 -1.90
CA PRO A 90 -15.40 -0.83 -1.89
C PRO A 90 -15.64 -2.35 -1.94
N ILE A 91 -14.70 -3.07 -2.52
CA ILE A 91 -14.67 -4.54 -2.46
C ILE A 91 -13.92 -4.96 -1.21
N THR A 92 -14.42 -5.94 -0.48
CA THR A 92 -13.80 -6.35 0.79
C THR A 92 -13.49 -7.85 0.83
N PHE A 93 -12.23 -8.20 1.04
CA PHE A 93 -11.79 -9.57 1.38
C PHE A 93 -11.55 -9.62 2.88
N THR A 94 -12.36 -10.41 3.58
CA THR A 94 -12.37 -10.46 5.04
C THR A 94 -12.69 -11.86 5.56
N VAL A 95 -12.90 -11.97 6.85
CA VAL A 95 -13.31 -13.22 7.54
C VAL A 95 -14.70 -13.07 8.14
N ALA A 96 -15.30 -14.16 8.58
CA ALA A 96 -16.58 -14.14 9.29
C ALA A 96 -16.51 -13.21 10.52
N GLU A 97 -17.61 -12.55 10.85
CA GLU A 97 -17.69 -11.48 11.87
C GLU A 97 -17.10 -11.88 13.22
N GLN A 98 -17.33 -13.13 13.66
CA GLN A 98 -16.79 -13.63 14.92
C GLN A 98 -15.27 -13.63 15.00
N TYR A 99 -14.56 -13.49 13.89
CA TYR A 99 -13.09 -13.39 13.81
C TYR A 99 -12.57 -11.96 13.68
N ARG A 100 -13.44 -10.98 13.49
CA ARG A 100 -13.09 -9.57 13.32
C ARG A 100 -12.99 -8.89 14.67
N SER A 101 -11.81 -8.83 15.27
CA SER A 101 -11.56 -8.04 16.47
C SER A 101 -10.07 -7.70 16.62
N GLU A 102 -9.76 -6.68 17.41
CA GLU A 102 -8.37 -6.34 17.73
C GLU A 102 -7.61 -7.50 18.40
N ALA A 103 -8.25 -8.26 19.26
CA ALA A 103 -7.63 -9.40 19.92
C ALA A 103 -7.34 -10.57 18.95
N LYS A 104 -8.00 -10.60 17.81
CA LYS A 104 -7.91 -11.66 16.82
C LYS A 104 -7.13 -11.24 15.56
N ARG A 105 -6.65 -9.99 15.50
CA ARG A 105 -5.75 -9.58 14.43
C ARG A 105 -4.52 -10.49 14.42
N PHE A 106 -3.95 -10.74 13.27
CA PHE A 106 -2.77 -11.59 13.09
C PHE A 106 -2.96 -13.09 13.42
N ASN A 107 -4.21 -13.56 13.53
CA ASN A 107 -4.50 -14.98 13.80
C ASN A 107 -4.43 -15.87 12.55
N ARG A 108 -4.04 -15.32 11.39
CA ARG A 108 -3.72 -16.12 10.19
C ARG A 108 -4.92 -16.94 9.69
N TYR A 109 -6.10 -16.31 9.57
CA TYR A 109 -7.35 -17.03 9.27
C TYR A 109 -7.47 -17.54 7.85
N TRP A 110 -6.80 -16.89 6.89
CA TRP A 110 -6.74 -17.27 5.48
C TRP A 110 -5.39 -16.88 4.88
N GLY A 111 -5.06 -17.42 3.68
CA GLY A 111 -3.77 -17.15 3.07
C GLY A 111 -3.65 -15.72 2.56
N GLY A 112 -4.08 -15.50 1.35
CA GLY A 112 -3.97 -14.24 0.64
C GLY A 112 -4.40 -14.42 -0.82
N ILE A 113 -4.12 -13.40 -1.65
CA ILE A 113 -4.29 -13.41 -3.11
C ILE A 113 -2.91 -13.62 -3.73
N ILE A 114 -2.71 -14.76 -4.40
CA ILE A 114 -1.42 -15.16 -4.96
C ILE A 114 -1.52 -15.24 -6.48
N CYS A 115 -0.92 -14.27 -7.16
CA CYS A 115 -0.89 -14.20 -8.63
C CYS A 115 0.35 -14.92 -9.15
N GLY A 116 0.11 -15.93 -10.00
CA GLY A 116 1.13 -16.84 -10.51
C GLY A 116 1.87 -16.31 -11.75
N TYR A 117 2.72 -17.19 -12.30
CA TYR A 117 3.62 -16.85 -13.43
C TYR A 117 2.89 -16.55 -14.74
N ASP A 118 1.64 -16.97 -14.89
CA ASP A 118 0.82 -16.72 -16.09
C ASP A 118 -0.20 -15.59 -15.88
N SER A 119 -0.22 -14.94 -14.70
CA SER A 119 -1.09 -13.79 -14.43
C SER A 119 -0.55 -12.56 -15.14
N GLU A 120 -1.23 -12.12 -16.19
CA GLU A 120 -0.78 -11.02 -17.03
C GLU A 120 -1.20 -9.66 -16.48
N GLU A 121 -2.43 -9.56 -15.95
CA GLU A 121 -3.02 -8.31 -15.48
C GLU A 121 -3.72 -8.46 -14.13
N VAL A 122 -3.48 -7.52 -13.22
CA VAL A 122 -4.25 -7.40 -11.97
C VAL A 122 -4.59 -5.94 -11.69
N LEU A 123 -5.85 -5.69 -11.37
CA LEU A 123 -6.34 -4.41 -10.85
C LEU A 123 -6.94 -4.59 -9.47
N LEU A 124 -6.41 -3.88 -8.49
CA LEU A 124 -7.04 -3.66 -7.20
C LEU A 124 -7.29 -2.16 -7.03
N ASN A 125 -8.54 -1.74 -7.08
CA ASN A 125 -8.96 -0.35 -6.90
C ASN A 125 -10.11 -0.28 -5.88
N TYR A 126 -9.97 0.51 -4.83
CA TYR A 126 -10.89 0.56 -3.69
C TYR A 126 -11.18 -0.82 -3.10
N VAL A 127 -10.12 -1.57 -2.78
CA VAL A 127 -10.20 -2.91 -2.19
C VAL A 127 -9.69 -2.88 -0.75
N THR A 128 -10.41 -3.55 0.15
CA THR A 128 -9.94 -3.85 1.50
C THR A 128 -9.54 -5.31 1.61
N ILE A 129 -8.34 -5.61 2.15
CA ILE A 129 -7.84 -6.97 2.40
C ILE A 129 -7.39 -7.05 3.86
N GLU A 130 -8.03 -7.94 4.63
CA GLU A 130 -7.78 -8.02 6.06
C GLU A 130 -7.79 -9.44 6.64
N TYR A 131 -7.12 -9.63 7.78
CA TYR A 131 -7.04 -10.86 8.58
C TYR A 131 -6.42 -12.06 7.87
N CYS A 132 -5.64 -11.87 6.85
CA CYS A 132 -4.89 -12.92 6.14
C CYS A 132 -3.50 -13.18 6.74
N GLY A 133 -2.69 -13.96 6.03
CA GLY A 133 -1.32 -14.26 6.41
C GLY A 133 -1.15 -15.64 7.01
N ALA A 134 -1.91 -16.63 6.54
CA ALA A 134 -1.75 -18.02 6.95
C ALA A 134 -0.34 -18.54 6.63
N GLN A 135 0.12 -19.49 7.40
CA GLN A 135 1.34 -20.20 7.08
C GLN A 135 1.07 -21.32 6.08
N THR A 136 1.98 -21.48 5.14
CA THR A 136 1.93 -22.55 4.13
C THR A 136 1.99 -23.94 4.81
N THR A 137 1.27 -24.85 4.23
CA THR A 137 1.31 -26.29 4.52
C THR A 137 1.38 -27.04 3.19
N GLU A 138 1.58 -28.35 3.22
CA GLU A 138 1.51 -29.19 2.01
C GLU A 138 0.14 -29.12 1.31
N GLN A 139 -0.92 -28.73 2.03
CA GLN A 139 -2.29 -28.57 1.52
C GLN A 139 -2.56 -27.17 0.99
N SER A 140 -1.71 -26.19 1.26
CA SER A 140 -1.87 -24.82 0.74
C SER A 140 -1.84 -24.81 -0.77
N ALA A 141 -2.75 -24.11 -1.42
CA ALA A 141 -2.82 -24.06 -2.87
C ALA A 141 -1.59 -23.39 -3.50
N SER A 142 -1.02 -22.37 -2.84
CA SER A 142 0.25 -21.76 -3.24
C SER A 142 1.40 -22.77 -3.23
N PHE A 143 1.49 -23.63 -2.23
CA PHE A 143 2.49 -24.69 -2.16
C PHE A 143 2.30 -25.72 -3.29
N GLN A 144 1.08 -26.22 -3.49
CA GLN A 144 0.76 -27.21 -4.52
C GLN A 144 1.00 -26.70 -5.96
N ASN A 145 0.80 -25.39 -6.18
CA ASN A 145 1.05 -24.75 -7.47
C ASN A 145 2.49 -24.20 -7.62
N GLN A 146 3.35 -24.45 -6.64
CA GLN A 146 4.75 -23.99 -6.63
C GLN A 146 4.88 -22.46 -6.79
N LEU A 147 3.94 -21.74 -6.22
CA LEU A 147 3.91 -20.29 -6.15
C LEU A 147 4.40 -19.83 -4.79
N PHE A 148 4.92 -18.61 -4.71
CA PHE A 148 5.44 -18.06 -3.46
C PHE A 148 6.37 -19.09 -2.77
N LYS A 149 7.09 -18.80 -1.77
CA LYS A 149 8.01 -19.72 -1.10
C LYS A 149 7.43 -21.14 -0.93
N THR A 150 7.96 -22.11 -1.66
CA THR A 150 7.46 -23.50 -1.72
C THR A 150 7.90 -24.36 -0.53
N GLU A 151 7.98 -23.76 0.65
CA GLU A 151 8.33 -24.40 1.91
C GLU A 151 7.14 -24.32 2.88
N THR A 152 7.00 -25.31 3.74
CA THR A 152 5.96 -25.30 4.79
C THR A 152 6.36 -24.37 5.93
N GLY A 153 5.37 -23.67 6.50
CA GLY A 153 5.58 -22.74 7.60
C GLY A 153 5.90 -21.30 7.18
N GLU A 154 6.00 -21.05 5.89
CA GLU A 154 6.19 -19.69 5.37
C GLU A 154 4.89 -18.89 5.47
N GLY A 155 5.00 -17.62 5.85
CA GLY A 155 3.82 -16.75 5.95
C GLY A 155 3.38 -16.22 4.58
N VAL A 156 2.13 -16.49 4.20
CA VAL A 156 1.56 -16.04 2.93
C VAL A 156 1.24 -14.54 3.00
N PRO A 157 1.71 -13.70 2.07
CA PRO A 157 1.38 -12.28 2.04
C PRO A 157 -0.10 -12.05 1.68
N ALA A 158 -0.63 -10.88 2.01
CA ALA A 158 -1.99 -10.53 1.63
C ALA A 158 -2.16 -10.44 0.11
N PHE A 159 -1.13 -9.96 -0.58
CA PHE A 159 -1.05 -9.95 -2.05
C PHE A 159 0.36 -10.32 -2.52
N HIS A 160 0.43 -11.23 -3.48
CA HIS A 160 1.66 -11.63 -4.15
C HIS A 160 1.50 -11.59 -5.67
N PHE A 161 2.57 -11.17 -6.37
CA PHE A 161 2.65 -11.18 -7.83
C PHE A 161 4.05 -11.59 -8.27
N CYS A 162 4.17 -12.54 -9.22
CA CYS A 162 5.47 -13.09 -9.62
C CYS A 162 5.72 -13.15 -11.13
N ASN A 163 4.79 -12.77 -11.99
CA ASN A 163 5.03 -12.75 -13.44
C ASN A 163 5.89 -11.55 -13.83
N THR A 164 7.15 -11.77 -14.22
CA THR A 164 8.07 -10.71 -14.67
C THR A 164 7.61 -9.99 -15.94
N GLY A 165 6.80 -10.67 -16.79
CA GLY A 165 6.18 -10.10 -17.99
C GLY A 165 4.85 -9.42 -17.77
N GLY A 166 4.22 -9.65 -16.62
CA GLY A 166 2.90 -9.14 -16.29
C GLY A 166 2.91 -7.74 -15.68
N GLN A 167 1.72 -7.26 -15.34
CA GLN A 167 1.53 -5.91 -14.80
C GLN A 167 0.37 -5.83 -13.81
N PHE A 168 0.46 -4.90 -12.86
CA PHE A 168 -0.64 -4.68 -11.93
C PHE A 168 -0.72 -3.23 -11.44
N VAL A 169 -1.92 -2.84 -11.01
CA VAL A 169 -2.18 -1.57 -10.33
C VAL A 169 -2.90 -1.83 -9.03
N ILE A 170 -2.38 -1.28 -7.94
CA ILE A 170 -3.00 -1.27 -6.61
C ILE A 170 -3.17 0.19 -6.20
N GLN A 171 -4.41 0.67 -6.14
CA GLN A 171 -4.69 2.05 -5.78
C GLN A 171 -5.93 2.20 -4.91
N ASN A 172 -5.94 3.21 -4.03
CA ASN A 172 -7.06 3.52 -3.14
C ASN A 172 -7.48 2.35 -2.23
N CYS A 173 -6.59 1.39 -2.01
CA CYS A 173 -6.84 0.18 -1.25
C CYS A 173 -6.48 0.33 0.23
N THR A 174 -7.06 -0.52 1.06
CA THR A 174 -6.71 -0.65 2.48
C THR A 174 -6.28 -2.09 2.78
N PHE A 175 -5.07 -2.25 3.27
CA PHE A 175 -4.55 -3.50 3.80
C PHE A 175 -4.46 -3.36 5.32
N HIS A 176 -5.10 -4.27 6.05
CA HIS A 176 -5.31 -4.06 7.49
C HIS A 176 -5.24 -5.39 8.27
N ASN A 177 -4.56 -5.40 9.42
CA ASN A 177 -4.52 -6.55 10.34
C ASN A 177 -4.05 -7.87 9.72
N ASN A 178 -3.23 -7.86 8.69
CA ASN A 178 -2.69 -9.05 8.07
C ASN A 178 -1.46 -9.55 8.84
N ALA A 179 -1.32 -10.86 9.02
CA ALA A 179 -0.31 -11.45 9.90
C ALA A 179 1.11 -11.50 9.30
N GLU A 180 1.23 -11.25 7.99
CA GLU A 180 2.49 -11.26 7.23
C GLU A 180 2.64 -9.98 6.40
N ASP A 181 3.46 -9.99 5.34
CA ASP A 181 3.59 -8.86 4.42
C ASP A 181 2.22 -8.47 3.86
N HIS A 182 1.96 -7.16 3.77
CA HIS A 182 0.77 -6.74 3.04
C HIS A 182 0.92 -7.03 1.55
N ILE A 183 2.05 -6.63 0.95
CA ILE A 183 2.36 -7.02 -0.43
C ILE A 183 3.80 -7.55 -0.54
N TYR A 184 3.98 -8.61 -1.34
CA TYR A 184 5.26 -9.23 -1.63
C TYR A 184 5.37 -9.50 -3.13
N ILE A 185 6.28 -8.80 -3.80
CA ILE A 185 6.36 -8.76 -5.26
C ILE A 185 7.69 -9.34 -5.75
N THR A 186 7.63 -10.28 -6.66
CA THR A 186 8.80 -10.95 -7.25
C THR A 186 8.79 -10.90 -8.78
N GLY A 187 8.16 -9.89 -9.36
CA GLY A 187 8.15 -9.67 -10.81
C GLY A 187 7.12 -8.64 -11.24
N GLY A 188 7.26 -8.16 -12.48
CA GLY A 188 6.27 -7.39 -13.18
C GLY A 188 6.38 -5.87 -13.08
N LYS A 189 5.53 -5.20 -13.86
CA LYS A 189 5.38 -3.75 -13.88
C LYS A 189 4.26 -3.34 -12.93
N SER A 190 4.47 -2.30 -12.13
CA SER A 190 3.43 -1.94 -11.16
C SER A 190 3.34 -0.46 -10.82
N ILE A 191 2.11 -0.03 -10.49
CA ILE A 191 1.80 1.22 -9.82
C ILE A 191 1.10 0.88 -8.50
N VAL A 192 1.69 1.30 -7.38
CA VAL A 192 1.13 1.15 -6.02
C VAL A 192 0.95 2.54 -5.43
N MET A 193 -0.28 3.06 -5.42
CA MET A 193 -0.50 4.47 -5.06
C MET A 193 -1.77 4.72 -4.24
N ASN A 194 -1.72 5.74 -3.38
CA ASN A 194 -2.86 6.21 -2.59
C ASN A 194 -3.48 5.14 -1.67
N ASN A 195 -2.69 4.14 -1.26
CA ASN A 195 -3.16 3.06 -0.41
C ASN A 195 -2.89 3.34 1.07
N LYS A 196 -3.61 2.60 1.92
CA LYS A 196 -3.39 2.54 3.36
C LYS A 196 -2.91 1.13 3.73
N PHE A 197 -1.71 1.02 4.25
CA PHE A 197 -1.13 -0.20 4.79
C PHE A 197 -1.05 -0.07 6.31
N ILE A 198 -1.93 -0.76 7.04
CA ILE A 198 -2.16 -0.51 8.46
C ILE A 198 -1.93 -1.78 9.26
N ALA A 199 -1.03 -1.72 10.23
CA ALA A 199 -0.82 -2.75 11.24
C ALA A 199 -0.72 -4.16 10.64
N ASN A 200 0.46 -4.53 10.15
CA ASN A 200 0.74 -5.89 9.67
C ASN A 200 1.82 -6.58 10.49
N GLY A 201 1.88 -7.89 10.33
CA GLY A 201 2.93 -8.73 10.87
C GLY A 201 2.78 -9.08 12.35
N PHE A 202 2.91 -10.37 12.67
CA PHE A 202 2.94 -10.85 14.05
C PHE A 202 4.37 -10.91 14.62
N ASP A 203 5.30 -11.56 13.93
CA ASP A 203 6.72 -11.69 14.30
C ASP A 203 7.67 -11.33 13.14
N GLY A 204 7.13 -10.83 12.07
CA GLY A 204 7.73 -10.32 10.84
C GLY A 204 6.64 -9.65 10.01
N GLY A 205 6.97 -9.24 8.81
CA GLY A 205 6.05 -8.64 7.86
C GLY A 205 6.39 -7.19 7.55
N GLU A 206 6.67 -6.96 6.30
CA GLU A 206 6.83 -5.65 5.68
C GLU A 206 5.48 -5.15 5.16
N ALA A 207 5.28 -3.82 5.11
CA ALA A 207 4.09 -3.32 4.44
C ALA A 207 4.21 -3.51 2.92
N ILE A 208 5.32 -3.09 2.33
CA ILE A 208 5.61 -3.22 0.90
C ILE A 208 6.98 -3.87 0.73
N ASN A 209 7.02 -5.04 0.10
CA ASN A 209 8.23 -5.83 -0.11
C ASN A 209 8.41 -6.14 -1.61
N TYR A 210 9.43 -5.53 -2.23
CA TYR A 210 9.83 -5.81 -3.60
C TYR A 210 11.10 -6.65 -3.63
N LYS A 211 11.13 -7.65 -4.53
CA LYS A 211 12.27 -8.49 -4.86
C LYS A 211 12.71 -8.25 -6.30
N SER A 212 13.41 -9.18 -6.93
CA SER A 212 13.90 -9.05 -8.30
C SER A 212 12.78 -9.06 -9.36
N GLY A 213 13.11 -8.67 -10.58
CA GLY A 213 12.22 -8.74 -11.74
C GLY A 213 11.17 -7.63 -11.83
N CYS A 214 11.33 -6.53 -11.10
CA CYS A 214 10.27 -5.53 -10.96
C CYS A 214 10.64 -4.17 -11.56
N VAL A 215 9.63 -3.51 -12.16
CA VAL A 215 9.67 -2.07 -12.52
C VAL A 215 8.47 -1.41 -11.86
N ALA A 216 8.69 -0.46 -10.95
CA ALA A 216 7.60 0.03 -10.10
C ALA A 216 7.64 1.52 -9.80
N ASP A 217 6.44 2.11 -9.66
CA ASP A 217 6.21 3.40 -9.01
C ASP A 217 5.37 3.20 -7.76
N VAL A 218 5.89 3.57 -6.60
CA VAL A 218 5.26 3.41 -5.27
C VAL A 218 5.07 4.80 -4.66
N ALA A 219 3.84 5.32 -4.64
CA ALA A 219 3.65 6.73 -4.34
C ALA A 219 2.40 7.05 -3.50
N PHE A 220 2.50 8.06 -2.66
CA PHE A 220 1.39 8.61 -1.87
C PHE A 220 0.69 7.57 -0.99
N ASN A 221 1.40 6.55 -0.52
CA ASN A 221 0.85 5.55 0.38
C ASN A 221 1.03 5.98 1.85
N LEU A 222 0.02 5.70 2.65
CA LEU A 222 0.11 5.74 4.11
C LEU A 222 0.50 4.35 4.62
N ILE A 223 1.61 4.26 5.31
CA ILE A 223 2.06 3.04 5.98
C ILE A 223 2.08 3.34 7.49
N TYR A 224 1.30 2.60 8.27
CA TYR A 224 1.19 2.78 9.71
C TYR A 224 1.49 1.47 10.45
N ASP A 225 2.45 1.50 11.36
CA ASP A 225 2.78 0.41 12.28
C ASP A 225 3.08 -0.94 11.58
N ALA A 226 3.89 -0.91 10.51
CA ALA A 226 4.44 -2.14 9.95
C ALA A 226 5.33 -2.84 11.00
N ASN A 227 5.22 -4.15 11.14
CA ASN A 227 6.02 -4.89 12.12
C ASN A 227 7.52 -4.78 11.83
N SER A 228 7.93 -5.02 10.59
CA SER A 228 9.31 -4.88 10.14
C SER A 228 9.52 -3.51 9.48
N ASN A 229 9.58 -3.47 8.16
CA ASN A 229 9.84 -2.24 7.43
C ASN A 229 8.55 -1.74 6.75
N GLY A 230 8.41 -0.44 6.61
CA GLY A 230 7.40 0.14 5.76
C GLY A 230 7.65 -0.22 4.28
N LEU A 231 8.89 0.00 3.83
CA LEU A 231 9.36 -0.38 2.51
C LEU A 231 10.58 -1.30 2.64
N LYS A 232 10.50 -2.51 2.10
CA LYS A 232 11.64 -3.38 1.89
C LYS A 232 11.87 -3.50 0.38
N LEU A 233 13.03 -3.03 -0.07
CA LEU A 233 13.38 -2.87 -1.46
C LEU A 233 14.64 -3.69 -1.75
N SER A 234 14.49 -4.69 -2.59
CA SER A 234 15.51 -5.72 -2.83
C SER A 234 15.56 -6.07 -4.32
N ASN A 235 16.68 -6.57 -4.78
CA ASN A 235 16.78 -7.27 -6.05
C ASN A 235 17.08 -8.77 -5.85
N GLY A 236 16.76 -9.30 -4.66
CA GLY A 236 16.99 -10.70 -4.33
C GLY A 236 16.17 -11.65 -5.17
N GLY A 237 16.83 -12.72 -5.64
CA GLY A 237 16.28 -13.68 -6.58
C GLY A 237 16.86 -13.53 -8.00
N ALA A 238 17.56 -12.42 -8.28
CA ALA A 238 18.32 -12.17 -9.53
C ALA A 238 17.53 -12.43 -10.83
N LEU A 239 16.22 -12.16 -10.84
CA LEU A 239 15.40 -12.22 -12.04
C LEU A 239 15.61 -10.96 -12.89
N ASP A 240 15.47 -11.09 -14.20
CA ASP A 240 15.43 -9.95 -15.12
C ASP A 240 13.99 -9.37 -15.20
N PRO A 241 13.88 -8.03 -15.31
CA PRO A 241 14.95 -7.03 -15.21
C PRO A 241 15.44 -6.85 -13.77
N GLN A 242 16.66 -6.29 -13.60
CA GLN A 242 17.05 -5.75 -12.28
C GLN A 242 15.93 -4.86 -11.78
N THR A 243 15.52 -5.05 -10.53
CA THR A 243 14.46 -4.22 -9.98
C THR A 243 14.87 -2.76 -9.93
N HIS A 244 14.08 -1.93 -10.59
CA HIS A 244 14.18 -0.49 -10.57
C HIS A 244 12.86 0.12 -10.16
N LEU A 245 12.86 0.89 -9.07
CA LEU A 245 11.62 1.51 -8.59
C LEU A 245 11.82 2.96 -8.12
N PHE A 246 10.77 3.73 -8.27
CA PHE A 246 10.58 5.03 -7.62
C PHE A 246 9.67 4.86 -6.42
N ALA A 247 10.13 5.22 -5.21
CA ALA A 247 9.27 5.36 -4.05
C ALA A 247 9.26 6.82 -3.61
N TYR A 248 8.12 7.48 -3.74
CA TYR A 248 8.05 8.92 -3.50
C TYR A 248 6.74 9.37 -2.84
N ASN A 249 6.83 10.44 -2.04
CA ASN A 249 5.68 10.98 -1.32
C ASN A 249 4.90 9.91 -0.51
N ASN A 250 5.56 8.94 0.11
CA ASN A 250 4.93 8.00 1.03
C ASN A 250 5.09 8.49 2.48
N SER A 251 4.09 8.26 3.32
CA SER A 251 4.17 8.48 4.77
C SER A 251 4.34 7.15 5.49
N ILE A 252 5.47 6.96 6.17
CA ILE A 252 5.79 5.76 6.95
C ILE A 252 5.82 6.16 8.42
N ILE A 253 4.84 5.69 9.19
CA ILE A 253 4.58 6.14 10.55
C ILE A 253 4.66 4.97 11.52
N ASN A 254 5.37 5.13 12.62
CA ASN A 254 5.47 4.20 13.74
C ASN A 254 5.92 2.78 13.37
N SER A 255 6.62 2.58 12.25
CA SER A 255 7.00 1.24 11.78
C SER A 255 8.29 0.71 12.45
N GLY A 256 8.42 -0.62 12.51
CA GLY A 256 9.64 -1.32 12.95
C GLY A 256 9.73 -1.62 14.45
N TRP A 257 8.88 -1.06 15.28
CA TRP A 257 8.98 -1.19 16.75
C TRP A 257 8.63 -2.58 17.27
N ARG A 258 7.77 -3.30 16.57
CA ARG A 258 7.29 -4.63 16.99
C ARG A 258 8.17 -5.78 16.50
N ARG A 259 9.13 -5.53 15.59
CA ARG A 259 10.00 -6.57 15.08
C ARG A 259 10.92 -7.10 16.18
N PRO A 260 10.94 -8.44 16.42
CA PRO A 260 11.83 -9.05 17.38
C PRO A 260 13.31 -8.74 17.11
N LYS A 261 14.12 -8.73 18.16
CA LYS A 261 15.57 -8.50 18.11
C LYS A 261 15.95 -7.13 17.52
N VAL A 262 15.04 -6.14 17.60
CA VAL A 262 15.29 -4.75 17.17
C VAL A 262 15.65 -4.65 15.67
N LYS A 263 15.10 -5.52 14.82
CA LYS A 263 15.44 -5.58 13.38
C LYS A 263 14.62 -4.66 12.49
N GLY A 264 13.37 -4.32 12.86
CA GLY A 264 12.49 -3.52 12.03
C GLY A 264 12.92 -2.07 11.90
N GLY A 265 12.35 -1.37 10.91
CA GLY A 265 12.65 0.03 10.61
C GLY A 265 11.60 0.68 9.72
N SER A 266 12.02 1.62 8.88
CA SER A 266 11.16 2.31 7.92
C SER A 266 11.41 1.84 6.49
N ILE A 267 12.62 2.07 5.97
CA ILE A 267 13.05 1.73 4.61
C ILE A 267 14.28 0.83 4.72
N TRP A 268 14.27 -0.28 4.01
CA TRP A 268 15.39 -1.21 3.91
C TRP A 268 15.78 -1.45 2.46
N LEU A 269 17.07 -1.31 2.15
CA LEU A 269 17.66 -1.50 0.83
C LEU A 269 18.65 -2.66 0.88
N GLU A 270 18.58 -3.60 -0.07
CA GLU A 270 19.47 -4.76 -0.14
C GLU A 270 19.63 -5.31 -1.57
N GLU A 271 20.64 -6.14 -1.76
CA GLU A 271 20.82 -7.01 -2.92
C GLU A 271 20.81 -6.26 -4.27
N ASN A 272 21.63 -5.22 -4.36
CA ASN A 272 21.81 -4.45 -5.59
C ASN A 272 20.51 -3.85 -6.17
N ILE A 273 19.55 -3.49 -5.32
CA ILE A 273 18.32 -2.77 -5.74
C ILE A 273 18.67 -1.42 -6.38
N TYR A 274 18.08 -1.09 -7.52
CA TYR A 274 18.12 0.26 -8.03
C TYR A 274 16.88 1.02 -7.55
N ALA A 275 17.04 1.87 -6.55
CA ALA A 275 15.94 2.59 -5.90
C ALA A 275 16.14 4.11 -5.98
N GLU A 276 15.07 4.82 -6.35
CA GLU A 276 15.00 6.27 -6.33
C GLU A 276 13.95 6.73 -5.31
N LEU A 277 14.43 7.23 -4.17
CA LEU A 277 13.61 7.58 -3.00
C LEU A 277 13.51 9.08 -2.84
N TYR A 278 12.33 9.64 -3.08
CA TYR A 278 12.12 11.09 -2.99
C TYR A 278 10.91 11.45 -2.13
N ASN A 279 11.03 12.49 -1.33
CA ASN A 279 9.93 13.11 -0.62
C ASN A 279 9.15 12.19 0.33
N ASN A 280 9.69 11.02 0.70
CA ASN A 280 9.05 10.18 1.67
C ASN A 280 9.17 10.80 3.07
N MET A 281 8.16 10.60 3.90
CA MET A 281 8.17 10.99 5.31
C MET A 281 8.31 9.74 6.18
N VAL A 282 9.32 9.73 7.02
CA VAL A 282 9.55 8.72 8.05
C VAL A 282 9.29 9.39 9.41
N PHE A 283 8.22 8.96 10.07
CA PHE A 283 7.75 9.58 11.31
C PHE A 283 7.76 8.57 12.46
N ASP A 284 8.56 8.82 13.48
CA ASP A 284 8.68 7.98 14.68
C ASP A 284 8.83 6.48 14.38
N CYS A 285 9.53 6.13 13.31
CA CYS A 285 9.90 4.75 13.03
C CYS A 285 11.13 4.35 13.88
N ARG A 286 11.28 3.04 14.17
CA ARG A 286 12.41 2.56 14.96
C ARG A 286 13.76 2.97 14.36
N TRP A 287 13.88 2.93 13.03
CA TRP A 287 15.06 3.38 12.29
C TRP A 287 14.63 4.29 11.13
N GLY A 288 15.54 5.17 10.73
CA GLY A 288 15.49 5.82 9.41
C GLY A 288 15.76 4.82 8.27
N ALA A 289 16.18 5.31 7.11
CA ALA A 289 16.57 4.42 6.01
C ALA A 289 17.83 3.62 6.38
N LYS A 290 17.82 2.33 6.00
CA LYS A 290 18.93 1.40 6.23
C LYS A 290 19.23 0.61 4.96
N ARG A 291 20.48 0.17 4.83
CA ARG A 291 20.93 -0.78 3.81
C ARG A 291 21.52 -2.04 4.47
N ASP A 292 21.54 -3.12 3.76
CA ASP A 292 22.42 -4.24 4.09
C ASP A 292 23.87 -3.82 3.82
N ALA A 293 24.72 -3.87 4.86
CA ALA A 293 26.11 -3.43 4.72
C ALA A 293 26.96 -4.41 3.88
N SER A 294 26.53 -5.67 3.77
CA SER A 294 27.21 -6.72 3.01
C SER A 294 26.72 -6.83 1.57
N ASP A 295 25.52 -6.36 1.28
CA ASP A 295 24.89 -6.44 -0.04
C ASP A 295 24.06 -5.18 -0.30
N VAL A 296 24.77 -4.11 -0.63
CA VAL A 296 24.22 -2.75 -0.73
C VAL A 296 23.33 -2.56 -1.97
N GLU A 297 22.59 -1.47 -2.00
CA GLU A 297 21.87 -1.00 -3.18
C GLU A 297 22.82 -0.67 -4.35
N ASP A 298 22.28 -0.69 -5.58
CA ASP A 298 22.99 -0.26 -6.78
C ASP A 298 23.51 1.18 -6.63
N ALA A 299 24.72 1.43 -7.10
CA ALA A 299 25.38 2.74 -6.99
C ALA A 299 24.65 3.90 -7.68
N ARG A 300 23.71 3.60 -8.60
CA ARG A 300 22.84 4.59 -9.25
C ARG A 300 21.69 5.04 -8.36
N SER A 301 21.43 4.34 -7.27
CA SER A 301 20.31 4.64 -6.37
C SER A 301 20.40 6.04 -5.78
N VAL A 302 19.25 6.68 -5.62
CA VAL A 302 19.12 8.02 -5.03
C VAL A 302 18.22 7.93 -3.81
N ILE A 303 18.71 8.40 -2.66
CA ILE A 303 18.02 8.25 -1.37
C ILE A 303 17.60 9.59 -0.74
N THR A 304 17.56 10.65 -1.51
CA THR A 304 17.34 12.02 -1.01
C THR A 304 16.66 12.91 -2.08
N PRO A 305 15.83 13.92 -1.72
CA PRO A 305 15.48 14.33 -0.36
C PRO A 305 14.35 13.47 0.24
N ASN A 306 14.45 13.15 1.52
CA ASN A 306 13.38 12.56 2.33
C ASN A 306 13.27 13.30 3.68
N TYR A 307 12.19 13.08 4.41
CA TYR A 307 11.91 13.73 5.67
C TYR A 307 11.89 12.74 6.83
N TYR A 308 12.63 13.03 7.89
CA TYR A 308 12.78 12.14 9.04
C TYR A 308 12.46 12.89 10.34
N PHE A 309 11.39 12.49 11.02
CA PHE A 309 10.99 13.04 12.30
C PHE A 309 11.12 12.02 13.42
N ALA A 310 11.61 12.46 14.57
CA ALA A 310 11.59 11.70 15.80
C ALA A 310 11.14 12.56 16.99
N SER A 311 10.19 12.02 17.74
CA SER A 311 9.64 12.66 18.95
C SER A 311 10.50 12.39 20.20
N THR A 312 11.49 11.48 20.13
CA THR A 312 12.36 11.09 21.26
C THR A 312 13.83 11.18 20.89
N GLU A 313 14.70 11.40 21.88
CA GLU A 313 16.17 11.43 21.68
C GLU A 313 16.71 10.09 21.16
N THR A 314 16.14 8.97 21.61
CA THR A 314 16.48 7.65 21.06
C THR A 314 16.15 7.58 19.58
N GLY A 315 14.96 8.05 19.18
CA GLY A 315 14.56 8.13 17.78
C GLY A 315 15.48 9.03 16.95
N VAL A 316 15.86 10.20 17.47
CA VAL A 316 16.82 11.10 16.81
C VAL A 316 18.15 10.38 16.55
N THR A 317 18.69 9.69 17.55
CA THR A 317 19.92 8.90 17.38
C THR A 317 19.78 7.83 16.30
N GLN A 318 18.62 7.19 16.22
CA GLN A 318 18.33 6.14 15.25
C GLN A 318 18.15 6.66 13.80
N LEU A 319 17.88 7.95 13.61
CA LEU A 319 17.80 8.61 12.30
C LEU A 319 19.18 9.00 11.74
N GLN A 320 20.23 9.01 12.57
CA GLN A 320 21.55 9.46 12.11
C GLN A 320 22.25 8.37 11.29
N ALA A 321 23.09 8.79 10.34
CA ALA A 321 23.90 7.86 9.57
C ALA A 321 24.90 7.12 10.47
N ASP A 322 25.02 5.82 10.24
CA ASP A 322 25.97 4.96 10.96
C ASP A 322 26.27 3.74 10.08
N SER A 323 27.44 3.72 9.50
CA SER A 323 27.89 2.67 8.58
C SER A 323 27.94 1.28 9.23
N ALA A 324 28.25 1.19 10.53
CA ALA A 324 28.33 -0.08 11.25
C ALA A 324 26.94 -0.74 11.42
N SER A 325 25.88 0.06 11.49
CA SER A 325 24.49 -0.41 11.57
C SER A 325 23.74 -0.31 10.24
N GLY A 326 24.39 0.06 9.15
CA GLY A 326 23.77 0.22 7.83
C GLY A 326 22.79 1.39 7.70
N ARG A 327 22.77 2.33 8.67
CA ARG A 327 21.91 3.52 8.59
C ARG A 327 22.46 4.51 7.59
N ILE A 328 21.58 5.02 6.70
CA ILE A 328 21.96 5.92 5.63
C ILE A 328 21.12 7.19 5.67
N THR A 329 21.71 8.29 5.19
CA THR A 329 21.02 9.57 5.00
C THR A 329 21.58 10.25 3.77
N GLY A 330 20.73 11.04 3.09
CA GLY A 330 21.14 11.85 1.96
C GLY A 330 21.45 13.30 2.36
N ALA A 331 22.22 13.98 1.54
CA ALA A 331 22.67 15.37 1.84
C ALA A 331 21.51 16.38 1.90
N SER A 332 20.42 16.13 1.18
CA SER A 332 19.25 17.03 1.11
C SER A 332 18.09 16.57 2.02
N ASP A 333 18.32 15.57 2.88
CA ASP A 333 17.28 15.11 3.80
C ASP A 333 17.00 16.16 4.87
N ILE A 334 15.73 16.30 5.22
CA ILE A 334 15.30 17.06 6.39
C ILE A 334 15.16 16.07 7.55
N ARG A 335 15.89 16.33 8.66
CA ARG A 335 15.92 15.43 9.81
C ARG A 335 15.80 16.18 11.13
N SER A 336 15.11 15.59 12.11
CA SER A 336 15.20 16.03 13.49
C SER A 336 16.65 15.84 14.00
N THR A 337 17.21 16.84 14.64
CA THR A 337 18.50 16.79 15.33
C THR A 337 18.35 16.80 16.84
N THR A 338 17.18 17.20 17.33
CA THR A 338 16.70 17.07 18.71
C THR A 338 15.29 16.52 18.70
N ALA A 339 14.86 15.90 19.81
CA ALA A 339 13.53 15.33 19.95
C ALA A 339 12.43 16.37 19.70
N GLY A 340 11.47 16.04 18.84
CA GLY A 340 10.35 16.91 18.49
C GLY A 340 10.67 18.05 17.52
N GLU A 341 11.96 18.27 17.18
CA GLU A 341 12.33 19.27 16.17
C GLU A 341 11.78 18.87 14.81
N LYS A 342 11.38 19.90 14.04
CA LYS A 342 10.80 19.70 12.69
C LYS A 342 9.55 18.80 12.70
N ASN A 343 8.69 18.98 13.70
CA ASN A 343 7.40 18.30 13.71
C ASN A 343 6.62 18.64 12.43
N PRO A 344 6.15 17.64 11.65
CA PRO A 344 5.36 17.89 10.44
C PRO A 344 3.97 18.48 10.71
N LEU A 345 3.56 18.65 11.98
CA LEU A 345 2.31 19.30 12.39
C LEU A 345 1.10 18.68 11.68
N PHE A 346 0.91 17.38 11.81
CA PHE A 346 -0.29 16.72 11.29
C PHE A 346 -1.56 17.36 11.84
N ALA A 347 -2.58 17.49 11.00
CA ALA A 347 -3.83 18.17 11.33
C ALA A 347 -4.59 17.51 12.49
N ASN A 348 -4.52 16.19 12.62
CA ASN A 348 -5.05 15.43 13.74
C ASN A 348 -4.29 14.08 13.88
N PHE A 349 -3.28 14.05 14.72
CA PHE A 349 -2.57 12.82 15.06
C PHE A 349 -1.95 12.91 16.46
N THR A 350 -2.12 11.85 17.25
CA THR A 350 -1.50 11.76 18.57
C THR A 350 -0.15 11.04 18.49
N ILE A 351 0.93 11.76 18.79
CA ILE A 351 2.28 11.18 18.85
C ILE A 351 2.33 10.08 19.92
N GLN A 352 2.93 8.94 19.56
CA GLN A 352 3.09 7.81 20.47
C GLN A 352 4.16 8.11 21.51
N THR A 353 3.94 7.71 22.75
CA THR A 353 4.90 7.94 23.86
C THR A 353 5.68 6.70 24.26
N ASN A 354 5.23 5.51 23.86
CA ASN A 354 5.89 4.24 24.18
C ASN A 354 6.06 3.41 22.92
N MET A 355 7.14 3.64 22.19
CA MET A 355 7.43 3.02 20.91
C MET A 355 8.21 1.71 21.07
N ASP A 356 8.99 1.53 22.11
CA ASP A 356 9.85 0.36 22.29
C ASP A 356 9.11 -0.85 22.87
N ILE A 357 8.03 -1.23 22.20
CA ILE A 357 7.09 -2.26 22.67
C ILE A 357 7.59 -3.70 22.48
N ASN A 358 8.71 -3.88 21.80
CA ASN A 358 9.23 -5.20 21.46
C ASN A 358 10.74 -5.37 21.68
N ALA A 359 11.35 -4.46 22.45
CA ALA A 359 12.78 -4.55 22.76
C ALA A 359 13.08 -5.87 23.47
N GLY A 360 14.02 -6.62 22.90
CA GLY A 360 14.48 -7.89 23.50
C GLY A 360 13.47 -9.05 23.44
N THR A 361 12.26 -8.87 22.92
CA THR A 361 11.29 -9.96 22.77
C THR A 361 11.54 -10.77 21.50
N THR A 362 10.97 -11.97 21.42
CA THR A 362 11.06 -12.84 20.24
C THR A 362 9.88 -12.69 19.30
N LYS A 363 8.70 -12.35 19.83
CA LYS A 363 7.44 -12.19 19.04
C LYS A 363 6.55 -11.13 19.69
N SER A 364 5.76 -10.42 18.88
CA SER A 364 4.76 -9.50 19.37
C SER A 364 3.61 -9.29 18.40
N GLY A 365 2.40 -9.66 18.82
CA GLY A 365 1.15 -9.27 18.15
C GLY A 365 0.66 -7.87 18.53
N LYS A 366 1.37 -7.13 19.41
CA LYS A 366 0.97 -5.79 19.82
C LYS A 366 1.17 -4.79 18.67
N ILE A 367 0.44 -3.73 18.69
CA ILE A 367 0.68 -2.54 17.87
C ILE A 367 1.00 -1.35 18.78
N ALA A 368 1.71 -0.37 18.25
CA ALA A 368 2.11 0.80 19.06
C ALA A 368 0.89 1.56 19.55
N GLN A 369 -0.05 1.78 18.68
CA GLN A 369 -1.37 2.33 18.98
C GLN A 369 -2.38 1.82 17.94
N THR A 370 -3.59 1.48 18.36
CA THR A 370 -4.67 1.14 17.44
C THR A 370 -4.93 2.29 16.48
N TYR A 371 -4.97 1.98 15.20
CA TYR A 371 -5.24 2.98 14.17
C TYR A 371 -6.62 3.61 14.38
N ASN A 372 -6.64 4.94 14.38
CA ASN A 372 -7.88 5.70 14.49
C ASN A 372 -8.22 6.32 13.12
N SER A 373 -9.35 5.97 12.56
CA SER A 373 -9.81 6.49 11.25
C SER A 373 -10.06 8.01 11.26
N ALA A 374 -10.20 8.63 12.44
CA ALA A 374 -10.32 10.07 12.57
C ALA A 374 -8.97 10.82 12.46
N TRP A 375 -7.84 10.12 12.42
CA TRP A 375 -6.56 10.79 12.21
C TRP A 375 -6.48 11.41 10.82
N ASP A 376 -5.91 12.61 10.80
CA ASP A 376 -5.70 13.41 9.60
C ASP A 376 -4.19 13.73 9.49
N PHE A 377 -3.53 13.06 8.57
CA PHE A 377 -2.10 13.21 8.32
C PHE A 377 -1.78 14.33 7.32
N ARG A 378 -2.75 15.16 6.94
CA ARG A 378 -2.48 16.38 6.18
C ARG A 378 -1.64 17.33 7.02
N LEU A 379 -0.79 18.10 6.36
CA LEU A 379 0.16 18.99 7.00
C LEU A 379 -0.54 20.28 7.44
N GLY A 380 -0.40 20.65 8.70
CA GLY A 380 -0.92 21.89 9.23
C GLY A 380 -0.16 23.12 8.71
N ALA A 381 -0.76 24.29 8.86
CA ALA A 381 -0.13 25.56 8.50
C ALA A 381 1.20 25.75 9.25
N GLY A 382 2.25 26.14 8.53
CA GLY A 382 3.59 26.31 9.09
C GLY A 382 4.39 25.00 9.25
N SER A 383 3.89 23.86 8.78
CA SER A 383 4.65 22.62 8.76
C SER A 383 5.93 22.77 7.93
N PRO A 384 7.10 22.39 8.46
CA PRO A 384 8.35 22.39 7.72
C PRO A 384 8.39 21.32 6.59
N ALA A 385 7.43 20.40 6.58
CA ALA A 385 7.31 19.38 5.55
C ALA A 385 6.51 19.82 4.31
N LEU A 386 5.96 21.06 4.29
CA LEU A 386 5.18 21.57 3.17
C LEU A 386 6.01 21.91 1.91
N THR A 387 7.32 22.07 2.07
CA THR A 387 8.22 22.49 0.98
C THR A 387 9.56 21.77 1.06
N GLY A 388 10.32 21.79 -0.03
CA GLY A 388 11.67 21.20 -0.11
C GLY A 388 11.70 19.85 -0.80
N GLY A 389 10.56 19.29 -1.14
CA GLY A 389 10.49 18.06 -1.94
C GLY A 389 10.91 18.28 -3.39
N LYS A 390 11.47 17.23 -4.00
CA LYS A 390 11.89 17.21 -5.40
C LYS A 390 10.71 16.85 -6.30
N THR A 391 10.44 17.68 -7.29
CA THR A 391 9.34 17.44 -8.26
C THR A 391 9.83 17.16 -9.68
N ASN A 392 11.11 17.35 -9.92
CA ASN A 392 11.73 17.20 -11.25
C ASN A 392 12.47 15.85 -11.34
N PHE A 393 11.74 14.78 -11.60
CA PHE A 393 12.27 13.47 -11.96
C PHE A 393 11.26 12.70 -12.82
N THR A 394 11.78 11.76 -13.63
CA THR A 394 10.94 10.96 -14.53
C THR A 394 10.56 9.64 -13.84
N ARG A 395 9.29 9.43 -13.64
CA ARG A 395 8.73 8.17 -13.13
C ARG A 395 8.59 7.15 -14.26
N HIS A 396 8.55 5.85 -13.94
CA HIS A 396 8.34 4.82 -14.94
C HIS A 396 7.02 4.99 -15.69
N PHE A 397 5.94 5.24 -14.95
CA PHE A 397 4.58 5.22 -15.48
C PHE A 397 3.88 6.58 -15.41
N GLY A 398 4.63 7.66 -15.27
CA GLY A 398 4.06 9.00 -15.21
C GLY A 398 3.50 9.52 -16.53
N THR A 399 4.09 9.14 -17.64
CA THR A 399 3.69 9.58 -19.00
C THR A 399 2.92 8.49 -19.72
N THR A 400 3.49 7.30 -19.86
CA THR A 400 2.90 6.17 -20.61
C THR A 400 1.81 5.46 -19.81
N GLY A 401 1.99 5.34 -18.50
CA GLY A 401 1.09 4.56 -17.64
C GLY A 401 1.23 3.04 -17.80
N ILE A 402 0.38 2.33 -17.08
CA ILE A 402 0.11 0.89 -17.21
C ILE A 402 -1.33 0.76 -17.72
N THR A 403 -1.54 -0.01 -18.78
CA THR A 403 -2.87 -0.25 -19.32
C THR A 403 -3.39 -1.60 -18.85
N ILE A 404 -4.50 -1.62 -18.13
CA ILE A 404 -5.18 -2.84 -17.66
C ILE A 404 -6.61 -2.80 -18.20
N GLU A 405 -7.02 -3.87 -18.88
CA GLU A 405 -8.35 -3.98 -19.48
C GLU A 405 -8.73 -2.74 -20.34
N GLY A 406 -7.76 -2.21 -21.08
CA GLY A 406 -7.96 -1.04 -21.95
C GLY A 406 -7.96 0.32 -21.23
N VAL A 407 -7.88 0.36 -19.90
CA VAL A 407 -7.80 1.59 -19.10
C VAL A 407 -6.34 1.88 -18.74
N THR A 408 -5.87 3.09 -19.01
CA THR A 408 -4.49 3.49 -18.70
C THR A 408 -4.41 4.20 -17.34
N TYR A 409 -3.69 3.61 -16.42
CA TYR A 409 -3.39 4.13 -15.08
C TYR A 409 -2.01 4.81 -15.10
N LYS A 410 -1.90 6.00 -14.52
CA LYS A 410 -0.64 6.76 -14.49
C LYS A 410 -0.20 7.02 -13.05
N SER A 411 1.09 6.92 -12.82
CA SER A 411 1.68 7.34 -11.55
C SER A 411 1.48 8.84 -11.32
N PRO A 412 1.08 9.25 -10.11
CA PRO A 412 0.78 10.65 -9.80
C PRO A 412 2.02 11.55 -9.94
N ALA A 413 1.81 12.83 -10.24
CA ALA A 413 2.90 13.78 -10.24
C ALA A 413 3.49 13.94 -8.82
N PRO A 414 4.83 14.01 -8.66
CA PRO A 414 5.43 14.22 -7.35
C PRO A 414 5.05 15.61 -6.81
N ALA A 415 4.83 15.66 -5.51
CA ALA A 415 4.52 16.90 -4.80
C ALA A 415 5.78 17.52 -4.16
N ALA A 416 5.79 18.85 -4.01
CA ALA A 416 6.89 19.56 -3.37
C ALA A 416 6.91 19.45 -1.84
N TYR A 417 5.88 18.84 -1.25
CA TYR A 417 5.81 18.50 0.17
C TYR A 417 6.30 17.06 0.42
N PHE A 418 6.59 16.74 1.66
CA PHE A 418 6.99 15.40 2.08
C PHE A 418 5.81 14.59 2.61
N GLY A 419 5.81 13.28 2.32
CA GLY A 419 4.75 12.37 2.72
C GLY A 419 3.59 12.29 1.74
N ALA A 420 2.57 11.51 2.10
CA ALA A 420 1.45 11.17 1.24
C ALA A 420 0.37 12.27 1.16
N PHE A 421 0.37 13.22 2.11
CA PHE A 421 -0.71 14.20 2.24
C PHE A 421 -0.16 15.62 2.23
N GLY A 422 -0.75 16.47 1.41
CA GLY A 422 -0.42 17.90 1.34
C GLY A 422 -0.98 18.72 2.49
N ALA A 423 -1.10 20.01 2.28
CA ALA A 423 -1.70 20.94 3.27
C ALA A 423 -3.17 20.57 3.58
N LYS A 424 -3.55 20.85 4.85
CA LYS A 424 -4.94 20.78 5.30
C LYS A 424 -5.79 21.84 4.61
#